data_92498fa6a823e6b7c2e5c2e48e437548
#
_entry.id   92498fa6a823e6b7c2e5c2e48e437548
#
_cell.length_a   1.000
_cell.length_b   1.000
_cell.length_c   1.000
_cell.angle_alpha   90.00
_cell.angle_beta   90.00
_cell.angle_gamma   90.00
#
_symmetry.space_group_name_H-M   'P 1'
#
loop_
_entity.id
_entity.type
_entity.pdbx_description
1 polymer ?
#
loop_
_entity_poly.entity_id
_entity_poly.type
_entity_poly.pdbx_seq_one_letter_code
_entity_poly.pdbx_strand_id
1 'polypeptide(L)'
;MEHLRPQLQNNGGATASQRVSRSSWNGIPTLSLVSYLAGSVLFLYLSLFVVDVGTIYQNGDQLIYLENAVKMLEGQTMYSDFFQFTTPGTEFVYLCLFKLLGVHLWIPSLVLILLGSVAMGLSLVIATRLMSGADVFLPGLLFLTCGYFWYLDGTHHWFSSLCVMAVLAILIENRSPARLLAAGGLCGLALCFTQFRGLMALVGLLVFLFWEHRDKRQTVAVLLKKLACSVGAFLFVVLGFNGYFAWKAGFENFWWCTVTFGLKYYTGWPGNTWRMLALNFPRLHQWSHELPRVALYLFNIGIAPLVYAVFFYYSPRIRRSCPGELVDRLMLLGFVGASLFVGIAPAVGELRAISIYLPALVLMVWLFRSWGKAGRRTLYALWITALLLAIVEPASRQTHWRAQLILPTGRMAVLDPLTYDMHRWILERTKPSELFFEEEVPRLYFTLDLRNPTPVPFLTTTEYTRPEQVGGVIKALAAHQVRLVMTSPFLNLPPYGRDWGDHLAPLRAYVATHYQWVKTFPNGEQVWERQEAER
;
A
#
# COMPACT_ATOMS: atom_id res chain seq x y z
N MET A 1 27.05 17.08 22.89
CA MET A 1 27.25 17.14 21.43
C MET A 1 28.68 17.45 20.98
N GLU A 2 29.61 17.50 21.87
CA GLU A 2 31.05 17.56 21.56
C GLU A 2 31.62 16.21 21.07
N HIS A 3 30.87 15.15 21.14
CA HIS A 3 31.31 13.78 20.80
C HIS A 3 31.27 13.41 19.30
N LEU A 4 30.93 14.32 18.42
CA LEU A 4 30.99 14.09 16.97
C LEU A 4 32.41 14.18 16.37
N ARG A 5 33.36 14.76 17.10
CA ARG A 5 34.75 14.93 16.63
C ARG A 5 35.65 13.68 16.67
N PRO A 6 35.57 12.76 17.64
CA PRO A 6 36.61 11.71 17.76
C PRO A 6 36.52 10.54 16.80
N GLN A 7 35.36 10.27 16.19
CA GLN A 7 35.22 9.08 15.33
C GLN A 7 35.52 9.33 13.84
N LEU A 8 35.57 10.60 13.42
CA LEU A 8 35.93 10.96 12.04
C LEU A 8 37.45 11.20 11.87
N GLN A 9 38.21 11.34 12.95
CA GLN A 9 39.65 11.65 12.89
C GLN A 9 40.58 10.42 12.94
N ASN A 10 40.10 9.22 13.30
CA ASN A 10 40.99 8.05 13.44
C ASN A 10 41.16 7.19 12.15
N ASN A 11 40.72 7.66 10.99
CA ASN A 11 41.03 7.04 9.70
C ASN A 11 41.89 7.97 8.78
N GLY A 12 42.63 8.88 9.36
CA GLY A 12 43.49 9.81 8.66
C GLY A 12 44.92 9.26 8.50
N GLY A 13 45.13 8.35 7.58
CA GLY A 13 46.46 7.81 7.28
C GLY A 13 46.54 7.01 6.00
N ALA A 14 45.76 7.40 4.97
CA ALA A 14 45.96 6.88 3.62
C ALA A 14 45.80 8.03 2.63
N THR A 15 46.83 8.26 1.86
CA THR A 15 47.00 9.26 0.80
C THR A 15 45.77 9.39 -0.09
N ALA A 16 45.32 10.63 -0.28
CA ALA A 16 44.17 11.05 -1.09
C ALA A 16 44.38 10.79 -2.59
N SER A 17 44.41 9.54 -3.00
CA SER A 17 44.34 9.14 -4.42
C SER A 17 43.81 7.72 -4.60
N GLN A 18 42.93 7.24 -3.73
CA GLN A 18 42.15 6.05 -4.05
C GLN A 18 40.86 6.49 -4.74
N ARG A 19 40.84 6.28 -6.06
CA ARG A 19 39.66 6.28 -6.92
C ARG A 19 38.53 5.56 -6.17
N VAL A 20 37.42 6.26 -5.94
CA VAL A 20 36.16 5.67 -5.47
C VAL A 20 35.81 4.56 -6.48
N SER A 21 36.15 3.34 -6.11
CA SER A 21 35.95 2.15 -6.93
C SER A 21 34.47 1.90 -7.14
N ARG A 22 34.13 1.53 -8.34
CA ARG A 22 32.78 1.39 -8.92
C ARG A 22 31.86 0.31 -8.33
N SER A 23 32.17 -0.30 -7.20
CA SER A 23 31.24 -1.28 -6.61
C SER A 23 31.21 -1.17 -5.09
N SER A 24 30.17 -0.51 -4.59
CA SER A 24 29.90 -0.39 -3.14
C SER A 24 29.33 -1.67 -2.50
N TRP A 25 29.13 -2.73 -3.27
CA TRP A 25 28.84 -4.07 -2.78
C TRP A 25 30.06 -4.75 -2.17
N ASN A 26 31.28 -4.22 -2.37
CA ASN A 26 32.57 -4.82 -1.97
C ASN A 26 32.76 -4.95 -0.43
N GLY A 27 31.81 -4.54 0.39
CA GLY A 27 31.87 -4.66 1.85
C GLY A 27 30.82 -5.59 2.48
N ILE A 28 29.83 -6.06 1.69
CA ILE A 28 28.80 -6.97 2.21
C ILE A 28 29.07 -8.36 1.66
N PRO A 29 29.24 -9.38 2.53
CA PRO A 29 29.37 -10.75 2.06
C PRO A 29 28.17 -11.17 1.23
N THR A 30 28.38 -11.78 0.09
CA THR A 30 27.31 -12.29 -0.81
C THR A 30 26.32 -13.17 -0.04
N LEU A 31 26.84 -14.00 0.87
CA LEU A 31 26.01 -14.85 1.73
C LEU A 31 25.02 -14.02 2.58
N SER A 32 25.46 -12.89 3.15
CA SER A 32 24.56 -12.03 3.95
C SER A 32 23.45 -11.40 3.11
N LEU A 33 23.77 -11.01 1.87
CA LEU A 33 22.77 -10.50 0.91
C LEU A 33 21.75 -11.58 0.55
N VAL A 34 22.23 -12.77 0.18
CA VAL A 34 21.37 -13.89 -0.20
C VAL A 34 20.51 -14.31 0.99
N SER A 35 21.10 -14.43 2.19
CA SER A 35 20.36 -14.79 3.41
C SER A 35 19.29 -13.75 3.77
N TYR A 36 19.56 -12.46 3.58
CA TYR A 36 18.61 -11.39 3.85
C TYR A 36 17.41 -11.43 2.89
N LEU A 37 17.65 -11.60 1.59
CA LEU A 37 16.58 -11.68 0.60
C LEU A 37 15.81 -13.01 0.71
N ALA A 38 16.51 -14.14 0.87
CA ALA A 38 15.86 -15.43 1.07
C ALA A 38 15.05 -15.47 2.37
N GLY A 39 15.59 -14.88 3.45
CA GLY A 39 14.88 -14.70 4.71
C GLY A 39 13.61 -13.87 4.57
N SER A 40 13.63 -12.80 3.76
CA SER A 40 12.43 -12.00 3.49
C SER A 40 11.36 -12.78 2.72
N VAL A 41 11.77 -13.54 1.71
CA VAL A 41 10.85 -14.42 0.95
C VAL A 41 10.26 -15.50 1.86
N LEU A 42 11.09 -16.13 2.69
CA LEU A 42 10.63 -17.16 3.63
C LEU A 42 9.66 -16.58 4.67
N PHE A 43 10.01 -15.43 5.26
CA PHE A 43 9.12 -14.72 6.20
C PHE A 43 7.75 -14.46 5.58
N LEU A 44 7.72 -13.88 4.39
CA LEU A 44 6.47 -13.56 3.70
C LEU A 44 5.71 -14.82 3.26
N TYR A 45 6.40 -15.84 2.80
CA TYR A 45 5.78 -17.12 2.46
C TYR A 45 5.07 -17.72 3.68
N LEU A 46 5.76 -17.84 4.81
CA LEU A 46 5.18 -18.36 6.05
C LEU A 46 4.09 -17.45 6.66
N SER A 47 4.07 -16.17 6.29
CA SER A 47 3.03 -15.22 6.71
C SER A 47 1.78 -15.24 5.82
N LEU A 48 1.90 -15.72 4.58
CA LEU A 48 0.83 -15.72 3.56
C LEU A 48 0.32 -17.12 3.21
N PHE A 49 1.06 -18.15 3.57
CA PHE A 49 0.69 -19.53 3.35
C PHE A 49 0.84 -20.33 4.64
N VAL A 50 -0.10 -21.25 4.90
CA VAL A 50 0.10 -22.32 5.86
C VAL A 50 0.64 -23.52 5.08
N VAL A 51 1.80 -24.04 5.52
CA VAL A 51 2.48 -25.16 4.86
C VAL A 51 1.53 -26.36 4.75
N ASP A 52 1.47 -26.99 3.58
CA ASP A 52 0.60 -28.12 3.23
C ASP A 52 -0.93 -27.87 3.30
N VAL A 53 -1.36 -26.69 3.73
CA VAL A 53 -2.78 -26.34 3.85
C VAL A 53 -3.24 -25.44 2.71
N GLY A 54 -2.66 -24.26 2.56
CA GLY A 54 -3.05 -23.34 1.49
C GLY A 54 -2.74 -21.87 1.79
N THR A 55 -3.32 -21.00 0.98
CA THR A 55 -3.16 -19.54 1.10
C THR A 55 -3.96 -19.02 2.29
N ILE A 56 -3.34 -18.21 3.15
CA ILE A 56 -4.05 -17.53 4.23
C ILE A 56 -4.96 -16.45 3.62
N TYR A 57 -6.23 -16.50 3.98
CA TYR A 57 -7.19 -15.48 3.54
C TYR A 57 -6.77 -14.09 4.07
N GLN A 58 -6.68 -13.14 3.17
CA GLN A 58 -6.40 -11.74 3.49
C GLN A 58 -7.63 -10.90 3.13
N ASN A 59 -8.27 -10.33 4.15
CA ASN A 59 -9.32 -9.34 3.95
C ASN A 59 -8.70 -7.95 3.78
N GLY A 60 -9.26 -7.13 2.89
CA GLY A 60 -8.80 -5.77 2.67
C GLY A 60 -9.18 -5.22 1.30
N ASP A 61 -8.71 -4.01 1.01
CA ASP A 61 -9.02 -3.30 -0.24
C ASP A 61 -8.55 -4.06 -1.50
N GLN A 62 -7.59 -4.99 -1.38
CA GLN A 62 -7.15 -5.82 -2.51
C GLN A 62 -8.31 -6.55 -3.18
N LEU A 63 -9.34 -6.95 -2.43
CA LEU A 63 -10.48 -7.70 -2.95
C LEU A 63 -11.27 -6.89 -3.99
N ILE A 64 -11.32 -5.56 -3.83
CA ILE A 64 -11.90 -4.63 -4.81
C ILE A 64 -11.11 -4.66 -6.11
N TYR A 65 -9.77 -4.60 -6.02
CA TYR A 65 -8.89 -4.63 -7.20
C TYR A 65 -8.93 -5.98 -7.92
N LEU A 66 -9.03 -7.08 -7.16
CA LEU A 66 -9.14 -8.43 -7.71
C LEU A 66 -10.48 -8.62 -8.44
N GLU A 67 -11.59 -8.20 -7.82
CA GLU A 67 -12.91 -8.21 -8.45
C GLU A 67 -12.92 -7.37 -9.74
N ASN A 68 -12.43 -6.14 -9.68
CA ASN A 68 -12.34 -5.25 -10.84
C ASN A 68 -11.48 -5.86 -11.96
N ALA A 69 -10.37 -6.52 -11.61
CA ALA A 69 -9.53 -7.21 -12.59
C ALA A 69 -10.27 -8.39 -13.26
N VAL A 70 -11.10 -9.12 -12.51
CA VAL A 70 -11.97 -10.17 -13.07
C VAL A 70 -13.02 -9.56 -14.01
N LYS A 71 -13.69 -8.47 -13.63
CA LYS A 71 -14.61 -7.73 -14.52
C LYS A 71 -13.92 -7.29 -15.82
N MET A 72 -12.70 -6.78 -15.73
CA MET A 72 -11.90 -6.42 -16.91
C MET A 72 -11.51 -7.65 -17.74
N LEU A 73 -11.23 -8.78 -17.12
CA LEU A 73 -10.94 -10.05 -17.81
C LEU A 73 -12.15 -10.53 -18.61
N GLU A 74 -13.36 -10.29 -18.11
CA GLU A 74 -14.64 -10.58 -18.76
C GLU A 74 -15.03 -9.55 -19.83
N GLY A 75 -14.19 -8.53 -20.06
CA GLY A 75 -14.39 -7.54 -21.12
C GLY A 75 -15.08 -6.26 -20.68
N GLN A 76 -15.46 -6.12 -19.42
CA GLN A 76 -16.01 -4.86 -18.90
C GLN A 76 -14.96 -3.75 -18.89
N THR A 77 -15.41 -2.53 -19.10
CA THR A 77 -14.56 -1.34 -19.16
C THR A 77 -14.64 -0.56 -17.85
N MET A 78 -13.48 -0.44 -17.18
CA MET A 78 -13.35 0.36 -15.96
C MET A 78 -13.75 1.82 -16.19
N TYR A 79 -14.41 2.43 -15.23
CA TYR A 79 -14.99 3.78 -15.21
C TYR A 79 -16.28 3.98 -16.06
N SER A 80 -16.57 3.12 -17.04
CA SER A 80 -17.84 3.18 -17.75
C SER A 80 -18.83 2.10 -17.28
N ASP A 81 -18.40 0.84 -17.22
CA ASP A 81 -19.28 -0.26 -16.85
C ASP A 81 -19.31 -0.50 -15.32
N PHE A 82 -18.23 -0.15 -14.66
CA PHE A 82 -18.14 -0.16 -13.19
C PHE A 82 -17.30 0.99 -12.63
N PHE A 83 -17.65 1.40 -11.43
CA PHE A 83 -17.03 2.52 -10.73
C PHE A 83 -15.70 2.11 -10.08
N GLN A 84 -14.69 2.95 -10.26
CA GLN A 84 -13.44 2.95 -9.49
C GLN A 84 -12.88 4.38 -9.43
N PHE A 85 -12.36 4.81 -8.28
CA PHE A 85 -11.85 6.17 -8.11
C PHE A 85 -10.31 6.26 -8.11
N THR A 86 -9.62 5.13 -8.04
CA THR A 86 -8.16 5.08 -8.20
C THR A 86 -7.77 4.96 -9.67
N THR A 87 -6.52 5.29 -9.98
CA THR A 87 -5.94 5.04 -11.30
C THR A 87 -5.73 3.55 -11.54
N PRO A 88 -5.78 3.06 -12.79
CA PRO A 88 -6.04 1.65 -13.13
C PRO A 88 -4.83 0.70 -12.98
N GLY A 89 -3.71 1.17 -12.42
CA GLY A 89 -2.46 0.41 -12.38
C GLY A 89 -2.56 -0.92 -11.65
N THR A 90 -3.26 -0.96 -10.52
CA THR A 90 -3.36 -2.18 -9.69
C THR A 90 -4.21 -3.23 -10.37
N GLU A 91 -5.39 -2.85 -10.85
CA GLU A 91 -6.29 -3.73 -11.61
C GLU A 91 -5.61 -4.24 -12.88
N PHE A 92 -4.85 -3.39 -13.57
CA PHE A 92 -4.12 -3.79 -14.78
C PHE A 92 -3.04 -4.85 -14.48
N VAL A 93 -2.31 -4.73 -13.37
CA VAL A 93 -1.35 -5.76 -12.96
C VAL A 93 -2.06 -7.08 -12.68
N TYR A 94 -3.15 -7.07 -11.91
CA TYR A 94 -3.91 -8.30 -11.63
C TYR A 94 -4.56 -8.86 -12.90
N LEU A 95 -5.09 -8.02 -13.78
CA LEU A 95 -5.60 -8.44 -15.10
C LEU A 95 -4.53 -9.19 -15.92
N CYS A 96 -3.31 -8.64 -15.99
CA CYS A 96 -2.20 -9.31 -16.68
C CYS A 96 -1.87 -10.66 -16.04
N LEU A 97 -1.81 -10.73 -14.71
CA LEU A 97 -1.54 -11.97 -14.00
C LEU A 97 -2.66 -13.00 -14.21
N PHE A 98 -3.92 -12.59 -14.16
CA PHE A 98 -5.06 -13.48 -14.41
C PHE A 98 -5.11 -13.99 -15.85
N LYS A 99 -4.74 -13.16 -16.82
CA LYS A 99 -4.61 -13.61 -18.23
C LYS A 99 -3.50 -14.63 -18.43
N LEU A 100 -2.40 -14.50 -17.69
CA LEU A 100 -1.22 -15.37 -17.84
C LEU A 100 -1.34 -16.67 -17.03
N LEU A 101 -1.91 -16.59 -15.84
CA LEU A 101 -1.86 -17.67 -14.83
C LEU A 101 -3.23 -18.26 -14.50
N GLY A 102 -4.33 -17.66 -14.96
CA GLY A 102 -5.68 -17.94 -14.49
C GLY A 102 -6.03 -17.22 -13.19
N VAL A 103 -7.29 -17.28 -12.77
CA VAL A 103 -7.75 -16.66 -11.52
C VAL A 103 -7.51 -17.64 -10.37
N HIS A 104 -6.48 -17.36 -9.55
CA HIS A 104 -6.08 -18.22 -8.44
C HIS A 104 -5.85 -17.44 -7.16
N LEU A 105 -6.29 -18.03 -6.04
CA LEU A 105 -6.21 -17.45 -4.70
C LEU A 105 -4.77 -17.09 -4.25
N TRP A 106 -3.76 -17.81 -4.73
CA TRP A 106 -2.35 -17.59 -4.39
C TRP A 106 -1.71 -16.39 -5.09
N ILE A 107 -2.33 -15.84 -6.15
CA ILE A 107 -1.74 -14.76 -6.95
C ILE A 107 -1.50 -13.48 -6.13
N PRO A 108 -2.48 -12.92 -5.37
CA PRO A 108 -2.21 -11.76 -4.54
C PRO A 108 -1.13 -12.01 -3.49
N SER A 109 -1.04 -13.23 -2.93
CA SER A 109 0.03 -13.59 -2.00
C SER A 109 1.41 -13.61 -2.66
N LEU A 110 1.52 -14.13 -3.88
CA LEU A 110 2.76 -14.05 -4.67
C LEU A 110 3.16 -12.60 -4.95
N VAL A 111 2.20 -11.76 -5.34
CA VAL A 111 2.43 -10.31 -5.55
C VAL A 111 2.99 -9.66 -4.28
N LEU A 112 2.41 -9.95 -3.12
CA LEU A 112 2.89 -9.44 -1.84
C LEU A 112 4.31 -9.90 -1.50
N ILE A 113 4.64 -11.16 -1.75
CA ILE A 113 6.02 -11.66 -1.56
C ILE A 113 6.99 -10.88 -2.46
N LEU A 114 6.66 -10.69 -3.73
CA LEU A 114 7.50 -9.97 -4.66
C LEU A 114 7.67 -8.50 -4.25
N LEU A 115 6.58 -7.78 -3.95
CA LEU A 115 6.61 -6.37 -3.54
C LEU A 115 7.43 -6.17 -2.27
N GLY A 116 7.21 -6.98 -1.24
CA GLY A 116 7.94 -6.90 0.02
C GLY A 116 9.42 -7.21 -0.15
N SER A 117 9.76 -8.29 -0.86
CA SER A 117 11.17 -8.69 -1.06
C SER A 117 11.95 -7.69 -1.92
N VAL A 118 11.33 -7.13 -2.96
CA VAL A 118 11.95 -6.07 -3.78
C VAL A 118 12.10 -4.78 -2.98
N ALA A 119 11.14 -4.39 -2.14
CA ALA A 119 11.25 -3.24 -1.25
C ALA A 119 12.43 -3.41 -0.27
N MET A 120 12.62 -4.62 0.30
CA MET A 120 13.78 -4.97 1.12
C MET A 120 15.10 -4.78 0.35
N GLY A 121 15.17 -5.27 -0.88
CA GLY A 121 16.34 -5.11 -1.75
C GLY A 121 16.64 -3.64 -2.07
N LEU A 122 15.64 -2.84 -2.43
CA LEU A 122 15.80 -1.42 -2.70
C LEU A 122 16.23 -0.64 -1.45
N SER A 123 15.65 -0.98 -0.29
CA SER A 123 16.08 -0.41 1.00
C SER A 123 17.55 -0.65 1.27
N LEU A 124 18.03 -1.87 1.02
CA LEU A 124 19.42 -2.23 1.17
C LEU A 124 20.33 -1.47 0.20
N VAL A 125 19.94 -1.37 -1.09
CA VAL A 125 20.67 -0.56 -2.08
C VAL A 125 20.84 0.88 -1.59
N ILE A 126 19.80 1.50 -1.08
CA ILE A 126 19.84 2.87 -0.57
C ILE A 126 20.70 2.95 0.69
N ALA A 127 20.48 2.06 1.66
CA ALA A 127 21.17 2.08 2.95
C ALA A 127 22.69 1.91 2.80
N THR A 128 23.15 1.04 1.88
CA THR A 128 24.58 0.82 1.61
C THR A 128 25.30 2.04 1.03
N ARG A 129 24.57 3.00 0.47
CA ARG A 129 25.13 4.28 -0.01
C ARG A 129 25.27 5.33 1.09
N LEU A 130 24.67 5.10 2.25
CA LEU A 130 24.63 6.04 3.37
C LEU A 130 25.41 5.53 4.59
N MET A 131 25.50 4.23 4.76
CA MET A 131 26.10 3.61 5.93
C MET A 131 26.75 2.25 5.58
N SER A 132 27.50 1.70 6.52
CA SER A 132 28.22 0.41 6.36
C SER A 132 27.94 -0.51 7.56
N GLY A 133 28.32 -1.79 7.45
CA GLY A 133 28.11 -2.78 8.51
C GLY A 133 26.70 -3.32 8.55
N ALA A 134 26.36 -4.06 9.62
CA ALA A 134 25.08 -4.77 9.74
C ALA A 134 23.84 -3.85 9.71
N ASP A 135 23.98 -2.61 10.18
CA ASP A 135 22.84 -1.68 10.27
C ASP A 135 22.18 -1.34 8.92
N VAL A 136 22.81 -1.66 7.79
CA VAL A 136 22.24 -1.48 6.45
C VAL A 136 21.02 -2.35 6.21
N PHE A 137 20.89 -3.48 6.93
CA PHE A 137 19.75 -4.40 6.84
C PHE A 137 18.56 -3.97 7.70
N LEU A 138 18.81 -3.19 8.76
CA LEU A 138 17.80 -2.85 9.75
C LEU A 138 16.59 -2.07 9.20
N PRO A 139 16.74 -1.07 8.31
CA PRO A 139 15.57 -0.35 7.79
C PRO A 139 14.56 -1.25 7.08
N GLY A 140 15.05 -2.16 6.22
CA GLY A 140 14.18 -3.11 5.54
C GLY A 140 13.57 -4.12 6.50
N LEU A 141 14.32 -4.64 7.46
CA LEU A 141 13.79 -5.58 8.46
C LEU A 141 12.69 -4.93 9.31
N LEU A 142 12.87 -3.69 9.78
CA LEU A 142 11.83 -2.94 10.49
C LEU A 142 10.61 -2.69 9.61
N PHE A 143 10.82 -2.33 8.34
CA PHE A 143 9.73 -2.20 7.37
C PHE A 143 8.92 -3.50 7.26
N LEU A 144 9.60 -4.62 7.09
CA LEU A 144 8.97 -5.93 6.90
C LEU A 144 8.15 -6.35 8.13
N THR A 145 8.74 -6.26 9.33
CA THR A 145 8.17 -6.82 10.56
C THR A 145 7.25 -5.86 11.32
N CYS A 146 7.58 -4.56 11.36
CA CYS A 146 6.78 -3.58 12.10
C CYS A 146 5.67 -2.93 11.25
N GLY A 147 5.73 -3.06 9.93
CA GLY A 147 4.77 -2.40 9.04
C GLY A 147 4.13 -3.31 8.02
N TYR A 148 4.91 -3.81 7.06
CA TYR A 148 4.40 -4.54 5.90
C TYR A 148 3.58 -5.78 6.29
N PHE A 149 4.05 -6.55 7.27
CA PHE A 149 3.36 -7.74 7.80
C PHE A 149 1.94 -7.46 8.30
N TRP A 150 1.72 -6.29 8.91
CA TRP A 150 0.42 -5.92 9.50
C TRP A 150 -0.61 -5.51 8.45
N TYR A 151 -0.15 -5.24 7.23
CA TYR A 151 -0.97 -4.81 6.09
C TYR A 151 -0.60 -5.61 4.83
N LEU A 152 -0.68 -6.96 4.93
CA LEU A 152 -0.51 -7.88 3.80
C LEU A 152 -1.74 -7.82 2.89
N ASP A 153 -1.93 -6.68 2.26
CA ASP A 153 -3.06 -6.32 1.41
C ASP A 153 -2.50 -5.78 0.08
N GLY A 154 -2.66 -6.52 -1.00
CA GLY A 154 -2.04 -6.29 -2.30
C GLY A 154 -2.59 -5.08 -3.05
N THR A 155 -2.64 -3.91 -2.40
CA THR A 155 -3.24 -2.67 -2.91
C THR A 155 -2.27 -1.76 -3.65
N HIS A 156 -2.83 -0.74 -4.29
CA HIS A 156 -2.13 0.35 -4.96
C HIS A 156 -1.05 1.02 -4.10
N HIS A 157 -1.17 0.95 -2.77
CA HIS A 157 -0.20 1.55 -1.85
C HIS A 157 1.19 0.94 -1.97
N TRP A 158 1.30 -0.38 -2.06
CA TRP A 158 2.60 -1.05 -2.14
C TRP A 158 3.27 -0.91 -3.50
N PHE A 159 2.49 -0.99 -4.59
CA PHE A 159 3.01 -0.76 -5.94
C PHE A 159 3.61 0.63 -6.10
N SER A 160 2.89 1.67 -5.69
CA SER A 160 3.38 3.04 -5.77
C SER A 160 4.57 3.31 -4.85
N SER A 161 4.60 2.71 -3.64
CA SER A 161 5.76 2.80 -2.74
C SER A 161 7.00 2.18 -3.33
N LEU A 162 6.87 1.02 -3.98
CA LEU A 162 7.98 0.35 -4.65
C LEU A 162 8.57 1.22 -5.78
N CYS A 163 7.71 1.85 -6.59
CA CYS A 163 8.16 2.79 -7.62
C CYS A 163 8.97 3.95 -7.03
N VAL A 164 8.53 4.52 -5.91
CA VAL A 164 9.26 5.61 -5.25
C VAL A 164 10.58 5.14 -4.66
N MET A 165 10.63 3.96 -4.05
CA MET A 165 11.88 3.37 -3.58
C MET A 165 12.86 3.12 -4.73
N ALA A 166 12.37 2.72 -5.90
CA ALA A 166 13.18 2.57 -7.12
C ALA A 166 13.70 3.94 -7.62
N VAL A 167 12.89 5.01 -7.56
CA VAL A 167 13.35 6.39 -7.85
C VAL A 167 14.55 6.75 -6.98
N LEU A 168 14.44 6.55 -5.66
CA LEU A 168 15.51 6.84 -4.71
C LEU A 168 16.76 5.99 -5.00
N ALA A 169 16.60 4.69 -5.22
CA ALA A 169 17.71 3.78 -5.51
C ALA A 169 18.45 4.14 -6.81
N ILE A 170 17.74 4.57 -7.86
CA ILE A 170 18.34 4.99 -9.13
C ILE A 170 19.10 6.30 -8.97
N LEU A 171 18.56 7.26 -8.20
CA LEU A 171 19.12 8.60 -8.09
C LEU A 171 20.15 8.75 -6.96
N ILE A 172 20.26 7.80 -6.05
CA ILE A 172 21.14 7.91 -4.87
C ILE A 172 22.61 8.11 -5.22
N GLU A 173 23.07 7.60 -6.35
CA GLU A 173 24.47 7.73 -6.79
C GLU A 173 24.72 8.98 -7.62
N ASN A 174 23.94 9.19 -8.67
CA ASN A 174 24.07 10.32 -9.56
C ASN A 174 22.75 10.65 -10.26
N ARG A 175 22.67 11.82 -10.87
CA ARG A 175 21.50 12.40 -11.54
C ARG A 175 21.78 12.61 -13.02
N SER A 176 22.28 11.57 -13.71
CA SER A 176 22.43 11.60 -15.17
C SER A 176 21.08 11.73 -15.89
N PRO A 177 21.03 12.27 -17.12
CA PRO A 177 19.78 12.39 -17.86
C PRO A 177 19.00 11.08 -17.98
N ALA A 178 19.66 9.97 -18.26
CA ALA A 178 19.02 8.66 -18.34
C ALA A 178 18.38 8.22 -17.01
N ARG A 179 19.05 8.46 -15.87
CA ARG A 179 18.50 8.17 -14.54
C ARG A 179 17.35 9.10 -14.19
N LEU A 180 17.39 10.36 -14.59
CA LEU A 180 16.29 11.31 -14.38
C LEU A 180 15.06 10.96 -15.24
N LEU A 181 15.26 10.51 -16.48
CA LEU A 181 14.18 9.97 -17.31
C LEU A 181 13.54 8.73 -16.64
N ALA A 182 14.36 7.78 -16.19
CA ALA A 182 13.85 6.59 -15.49
C ALA A 182 13.11 6.96 -14.19
N ALA A 183 13.66 7.88 -13.39
CA ALA A 183 13.03 8.34 -12.15
C ALA A 183 11.72 9.09 -12.41
N GLY A 184 11.66 9.97 -13.41
CA GLY A 184 10.43 10.64 -13.83
C GLY A 184 9.37 9.64 -14.30
N GLY A 185 9.76 8.66 -15.13
CA GLY A 185 8.87 7.59 -15.57
C GLY A 185 8.32 6.75 -14.40
N LEU A 186 9.17 6.42 -13.42
CA LEU A 186 8.75 5.71 -12.20
C LEU A 186 7.82 6.55 -11.32
N CYS A 187 8.02 7.87 -11.21
CA CYS A 187 7.06 8.76 -10.56
C CYS A 187 5.71 8.75 -11.31
N GLY A 188 5.73 8.76 -12.65
CA GLY A 188 4.54 8.61 -13.48
C GLY A 188 3.85 7.26 -13.27
N LEU A 189 4.61 6.18 -13.22
CA LEU A 189 4.09 4.84 -12.92
C LEU A 189 3.49 4.78 -11.50
N ALA A 190 4.13 5.39 -10.50
CA ALA A 190 3.58 5.51 -9.15
C ALA A 190 2.23 6.24 -9.14
N LEU A 191 2.04 7.27 -9.98
CA LEU A 191 0.75 7.94 -10.17
C LEU A 191 -0.29 7.02 -10.79
N CYS A 192 0.11 6.15 -11.73
CA CYS A 192 -0.80 5.17 -12.33
C CYS A 192 -1.35 4.14 -11.32
N PHE A 193 -0.71 3.99 -10.15
CA PHE A 193 -1.23 3.23 -9.01
C PHE A 193 -1.95 4.13 -7.99
N THR A 194 -1.34 5.26 -7.62
CA THR A 194 -1.85 6.17 -6.59
C THR A 194 -1.58 7.61 -7.00
N GLN A 195 -2.64 8.33 -7.38
CA GLN A 195 -2.55 9.68 -7.97
C GLN A 195 -1.63 10.62 -7.18
N PHE A 196 -1.93 10.81 -5.90
CA PHE A 196 -1.19 11.75 -5.04
C PHE A 196 0.24 11.31 -4.76
N ARG A 197 0.50 10.00 -4.63
CA ARG A 197 1.83 9.52 -4.28
C ARG A 197 2.84 9.75 -5.41
N GLY A 198 2.48 9.42 -6.64
CA GLY A 198 3.34 9.68 -7.79
C GLY A 198 3.60 11.15 -8.02
N LEU A 199 2.57 11.99 -7.86
CA LEU A 199 2.71 13.44 -7.94
C LEU A 199 3.65 13.99 -6.85
N MET A 200 3.46 13.59 -5.59
CA MET A 200 4.30 14.06 -4.48
C MET A 200 5.73 13.54 -4.57
N ALA A 201 5.96 12.34 -5.10
CA ALA A 201 7.30 11.85 -5.39
C ALA A 201 8.01 12.74 -6.42
N LEU A 202 7.32 13.13 -7.49
CA LEU A 202 7.86 14.08 -8.47
C LEU A 202 8.13 15.44 -7.81
N VAL A 203 7.19 15.99 -7.04
CA VAL A 203 7.37 17.28 -6.34
C VAL A 203 8.61 17.21 -5.45
N GLY A 204 8.78 16.17 -4.65
CA GLY A 204 9.95 15.98 -3.81
C GLY A 204 11.26 15.91 -4.60
N LEU A 205 11.25 15.22 -5.74
CA LEU A 205 12.38 15.19 -6.67
C LEU A 205 12.69 16.58 -7.23
N LEU A 206 11.69 17.34 -7.68
CA LEU A 206 11.88 18.68 -8.22
C LEU A 206 12.42 19.64 -7.15
N VAL A 207 11.90 19.60 -5.93
CA VAL A 207 12.40 20.38 -4.79
C VAL A 207 13.87 20.05 -4.51
N PHE A 208 14.23 18.76 -4.52
CA PHE A 208 15.61 18.34 -4.39
C PHE A 208 16.51 18.88 -5.52
N LEU A 209 16.07 18.81 -6.78
CA LEU A 209 16.85 19.34 -7.92
C LEU A 209 17.05 20.86 -7.85
N PHE A 210 16.05 21.62 -7.38
CA PHE A 210 16.18 23.04 -7.10
C PHE A 210 17.18 23.30 -5.98
N TRP A 211 17.11 22.54 -4.89
CA TRP A 211 18.06 22.65 -3.79
C TRP A 211 19.48 22.34 -4.28
N GLU A 212 19.69 21.23 -5.02
CA GLU A 212 21.00 20.86 -5.57
C GLU A 212 21.55 21.92 -6.52
N HIS A 213 20.70 22.52 -7.36
CA HIS A 213 21.08 23.61 -8.26
C HIS A 213 21.63 24.81 -7.48
N ARG A 214 20.95 25.24 -6.41
CA ARG A 214 21.39 26.36 -5.56
C ARG A 214 22.67 26.03 -4.79
N ASP A 215 22.73 24.85 -4.20
CA ASP A 215 23.86 24.42 -3.38
C ASP A 215 25.15 24.30 -4.20
N LYS A 216 25.06 23.72 -5.40
CA LYS A 216 26.21 23.52 -6.32
C LYS A 216 26.40 24.63 -7.31
N ARG A 217 25.64 25.71 -7.23
CA ARG A 217 25.69 26.86 -8.14
C ARG A 217 25.69 26.44 -9.63
N GLN A 218 24.86 25.47 -9.98
CA GLN A 218 24.73 25.01 -11.37
C GLN A 218 24.10 26.08 -12.25
N THR A 219 24.35 26.03 -13.57
CA THR A 219 23.68 26.92 -14.52
C THR A 219 22.19 26.59 -14.64
N VAL A 220 21.38 27.61 -14.95
CA VAL A 220 19.92 27.44 -15.15
C VAL A 220 19.63 26.41 -16.27
N ALA A 221 20.46 26.39 -17.33
CA ALA A 221 20.32 25.44 -18.43
C ALA A 221 20.43 23.99 -17.95
N VAL A 222 21.34 23.70 -17.01
CA VAL A 222 21.48 22.36 -16.40
C VAL A 222 20.24 22.00 -15.58
N LEU A 223 19.71 22.94 -14.80
CA LEU A 223 18.47 22.73 -14.04
C LEU A 223 17.31 22.44 -14.99
N LEU A 224 17.07 23.29 -15.99
CA LEU A 224 15.98 23.11 -16.95
C LEU A 224 16.06 21.76 -17.67
N LYS A 225 17.26 21.31 -18.06
CA LYS A 225 17.46 19.99 -18.65
C LYS A 225 17.06 18.87 -17.68
N LYS A 226 17.45 18.95 -16.41
CA LYS A 226 17.08 17.98 -15.37
C LYS A 226 15.57 17.93 -15.15
N LEU A 227 14.92 19.10 -15.05
CA LEU A 227 13.49 19.22 -14.90
C LEU A 227 12.75 18.66 -16.11
N ALA A 228 13.17 19.01 -17.34
CA ALA A 228 12.58 18.53 -18.58
C ALA A 228 12.65 17.00 -18.70
N CYS A 229 13.79 16.37 -18.35
CA CYS A 229 13.92 14.92 -18.33
C CYS A 229 12.93 14.28 -17.34
N SER A 230 12.87 14.80 -16.10
CA SER A 230 12.00 14.19 -15.06
C SER A 230 10.52 14.41 -15.35
N VAL A 231 10.11 15.64 -15.67
CA VAL A 231 8.70 15.98 -15.94
C VAL A 231 8.24 15.39 -17.27
N GLY A 232 9.06 15.43 -18.32
CA GLY A 232 8.73 14.87 -19.62
C GLY A 232 8.47 13.36 -19.55
N ALA A 233 9.33 12.61 -18.89
CA ALA A 233 9.13 11.18 -18.70
C ALA A 233 7.92 10.85 -17.81
N PHE A 234 7.69 11.64 -16.76
CA PHE A 234 6.49 11.52 -15.93
C PHE A 234 5.22 11.69 -16.77
N LEU A 235 5.12 12.80 -17.52
CA LEU A 235 3.96 13.07 -18.36
C LEU A 235 3.75 12.00 -19.45
N PHE A 236 4.85 11.55 -20.06
CA PHE A 236 4.77 10.49 -21.07
C PHE A 236 4.11 9.21 -20.52
N VAL A 237 4.52 8.76 -19.33
CA VAL A 237 3.95 7.57 -18.69
C VAL A 237 2.50 7.81 -18.25
N VAL A 238 2.23 8.95 -17.59
CA VAL A 238 0.89 9.29 -17.10
C VAL A 238 -0.11 9.41 -18.24
N LEU A 239 0.24 10.16 -19.29
CA LEU A 239 -0.66 10.36 -20.43
C LEU A 239 -0.81 9.11 -21.28
N GLY A 240 0.27 8.34 -21.49
CA GLY A 240 0.21 7.11 -22.26
C GLY A 240 -0.64 6.05 -21.59
N PHE A 241 -0.42 5.79 -20.30
CA PHE A 241 -1.15 4.75 -19.59
C PHE A 241 -2.60 5.16 -19.27
N ASN A 242 -2.80 6.28 -18.59
CA ASN A 242 -4.16 6.72 -18.23
C ASN A 242 -4.96 7.19 -19.46
N GLY A 243 -4.29 7.72 -20.50
CA GLY A 243 -4.91 8.11 -21.75
C GLY A 243 -5.62 6.96 -22.47
N TYR A 244 -5.07 5.75 -22.42
CA TYR A 244 -5.73 4.55 -22.93
C TYR A 244 -7.07 4.28 -22.23
N PHE A 245 -7.09 4.34 -20.89
CA PHE A 245 -8.31 4.11 -20.12
C PHE A 245 -9.33 5.25 -20.29
N ALA A 246 -8.86 6.50 -20.34
CA ALA A 246 -9.70 7.66 -20.61
C ALA A 246 -10.34 7.61 -22.00
N TRP A 247 -9.60 7.14 -23.00
CA TRP A 247 -10.14 6.93 -24.35
C TRP A 247 -11.20 5.83 -24.36
N LYS A 248 -10.94 4.72 -23.67
CA LYS A 248 -11.85 3.56 -23.67
C LYS A 248 -13.14 3.79 -22.89
N ALA A 249 -13.04 4.45 -21.73
CA ALA A 249 -14.19 4.75 -20.85
C ALA A 249 -14.96 6.03 -21.22
N GLY A 250 -14.36 6.88 -22.06
CA GLY A 250 -14.76 8.27 -22.25
C GLY A 250 -14.08 9.19 -21.22
N PHE A 251 -13.54 10.32 -21.72
CA PHE A 251 -12.77 11.26 -20.89
C PHE A 251 -13.59 11.78 -19.69
N GLU A 252 -14.87 12.05 -19.87
CA GLU A 252 -15.75 12.57 -18.82
C GLU A 252 -15.89 11.58 -17.66
N ASN A 253 -16.16 10.30 -17.95
CA ASN A 253 -16.25 9.24 -16.95
C ASN A 253 -14.93 9.05 -16.20
N PHE A 254 -13.83 8.98 -16.96
CA PHE A 254 -12.50 8.85 -16.38
C PHE A 254 -12.18 10.03 -15.44
N TRP A 255 -12.39 11.26 -15.89
CA TRP A 255 -12.14 12.46 -15.11
C TRP A 255 -13.02 12.53 -13.87
N TRP A 256 -14.32 12.23 -14.05
CA TRP A 256 -15.26 12.23 -12.95
C TRP A 256 -14.83 11.22 -11.87
N CYS A 257 -14.51 9.99 -12.24
CA CYS A 257 -14.10 8.94 -11.30
C CYS A 257 -12.77 9.28 -10.61
N THR A 258 -11.74 9.64 -11.37
CA THR A 258 -10.36 9.72 -10.82
C THR A 258 -10.00 11.08 -10.23
N VAL A 259 -10.71 12.15 -10.61
CA VAL A 259 -10.42 13.52 -10.14
C VAL A 259 -11.60 14.09 -9.36
N THR A 260 -12.78 14.21 -9.99
CA THR A 260 -13.93 14.89 -9.37
C THR A 260 -14.41 14.17 -8.11
N PHE A 261 -14.53 12.85 -8.16
CA PHE A 261 -14.91 12.03 -7.01
C PHE A 261 -13.91 12.19 -5.86
N GLY A 262 -12.62 12.08 -6.15
CA GLY A 262 -11.56 12.23 -5.16
C GLY A 262 -11.58 13.59 -4.45
N LEU A 263 -11.85 14.67 -5.17
CA LEU A 263 -11.88 16.02 -4.61
C LEU A 263 -13.17 16.33 -3.84
N LYS A 264 -14.31 15.78 -4.26
CA LYS A 264 -15.62 16.12 -3.68
C LYS A 264 -16.11 15.15 -2.59
N TYR A 265 -15.91 13.85 -2.78
CA TYR A 265 -16.58 12.81 -1.99
C TYR A 265 -15.63 11.94 -1.18
N TYR A 266 -14.34 11.91 -1.52
CA TYR A 266 -13.37 11.01 -0.88
C TYR A 266 -13.22 11.25 0.63
N THR A 267 -13.27 12.50 1.08
CA THR A 267 -13.21 12.87 2.50
C THR A 267 -14.52 12.67 3.25
N GLY A 268 -15.61 12.37 2.56
CA GLY A 268 -16.88 11.98 3.19
C GLY A 268 -16.79 10.66 3.97
N TRP A 269 -15.84 9.80 3.61
CA TRP A 269 -15.56 8.59 4.39
C TRP A 269 -14.68 8.92 5.61
N PRO A 270 -15.10 8.60 6.87
CA PRO A 270 -14.30 8.89 8.07
C PRO A 270 -12.89 8.29 8.04
N GLY A 271 -12.72 7.15 7.37
CA GLY A 271 -11.44 6.49 7.13
C GLY A 271 -10.44 7.31 6.28
N ASN A 272 -10.92 8.33 5.58
CA ASN A 272 -10.12 9.23 4.76
C ASN A 272 -9.85 10.57 5.43
N THR A 273 -9.89 10.64 6.75
CA THR A 273 -9.67 11.86 7.54
C THR A 273 -8.71 11.59 8.70
N TRP A 274 -8.17 12.65 9.31
CA TRP A 274 -7.37 12.55 10.54
C TRP A 274 -8.09 11.87 11.70
N ARG A 275 -9.43 11.89 11.70
CA ARG A 275 -10.26 11.19 12.69
C ARG A 275 -9.98 9.68 12.70
N MET A 276 -9.56 9.11 11.57
CA MET A 276 -9.20 7.69 11.48
C MET A 276 -8.09 7.30 12.44
N LEU A 277 -7.13 8.18 12.70
CA LEU A 277 -6.07 7.91 13.69
C LEU A 277 -6.63 7.73 15.10
N ALA A 278 -7.64 8.52 15.47
CA ALA A 278 -8.29 8.36 16.77
C ALA A 278 -9.21 7.12 16.81
N LEU A 279 -9.88 6.79 15.72
CA LEU A 279 -10.76 5.62 15.62
C LEU A 279 -9.97 4.31 15.66
N ASN A 280 -8.81 4.27 15.05
CA ASN A 280 -7.93 3.09 15.01
C ASN A 280 -6.96 3.01 16.19
N PHE A 281 -6.98 4.00 17.09
CA PHE A 281 -6.14 3.95 18.27
C PHE A 281 -6.53 2.73 19.13
N PRO A 282 -5.57 1.86 19.49
CA PRO A 282 -5.86 0.66 20.27
C PRO A 282 -6.53 1.02 21.60
N ARG A 283 -7.66 0.37 21.91
CA ARG A 283 -8.40 0.61 23.16
C ARG A 283 -7.67 -0.08 24.31
N LEU A 284 -7.26 0.69 25.31
CA LEU A 284 -6.50 0.21 26.47
C LEU A 284 -7.43 -0.46 27.52
N HIS A 285 -8.02 -1.60 27.20
CA HIS A 285 -8.84 -2.36 28.14
C HIS A 285 -7.99 -3.26 29.08
N GLN A 286 -6.85 -3.74 28.58
CA GLN A 286 -5.88 -4.55 29.34
C GLN A 286 -4.46 -4.11 29.00
N TRP A 287 -3.88 -3.24 29.80
CA TRP A 287 -2.60 -2.58 29.56
C TRP A 287 -1.44 -3.51 29.16
N SER A 288 -1.35 -4.69 29.79
CA SER A 288 -0.23 -5.62 29.56
C SER A 288 -0.22 -6.23 28.15
N HIS A 289 -1.40 -6.45 27.54
CA HIS A 289 -1.53 -7.05 26.21
C HIS A 289 -1.65 -6.00 25.09
N GLU A 290 -2.12 -4.81 25.43
CA GLU A 290 -2.38 -3.74 24.48
C GLU A 290 -1.17 -2.81 24.28
N LEU A 291 -0.26 -2.72 25.26
CA LEU A 291 0.89 -1.83 25.19
C LEU A 291 1.80 -2.07 23.97
N PRO A 292 2.13 -3.31 23.56
CA PRO A 292 2.89 -3.55 22.34
C PRO A 292 2.19 -3.06 21.08
N ARG A 293 0.86 -3.23 21.00
CA ARG A 293 0.04 -2.70 19.89
C ARG A 293 0.04 -1.18 19.82
N VAL A 294 -0.11 -0.51 20.97
CA VAL A 294 -0.03 0.95 21.06
C VAL A 294 1.35 1.44 20.63
N ALA A 295 2.41 0.81 21.13
CA ALA A 295 3.78 1.18 20.77
C ALA A 295 4.03 1.03 19.27
N LEU A 296 3.57 -0.08 18.67
CA LEU A 296 3.67 -0.31 17.22
C LEU A 296 2.86 0.71 16.42
N TYR A 297 1.62 0.99 16.84
CA TYR A 297 0.77 1.97 16.19
C TYR A 297 1.41 3.37 16.21
N LEU A 298 1.90 3.82 17.37
CA LEU A 298 2.59 5.11 17.50
C LEU A 298 3.88 5.15 16.69
N PHE A 299 4.62 4.04 16.64
CA PHE A 299 5.80 3.91 15.79
C PHE A 299 5.40 4.10 14.31
N ASN A 300 4.42 3.37 13.83
CA ASN A 300 4.01 3.39 12.42
C ASN A 300 3.53 4.77 11.96
N ILE A 301 2.79 5.49 12.81
CA ILE A 301 2.28 6.82 12.46
C ILE A 301 3.34 7.90 12.70
N GLY A 302 4.07 7.81 13.80
CA GLY A 302 4.97 8.87 14.26
C GLY A 302 6.31 8.90 13.56
N ILE A 303 6.79 7.74 13.04
CA ILE A 303 8.18 7.65 12.57
C ILE A 303 8.50 8.59 11.40
N ALA A 304 7.65 8.67 10.41
CA ALA A 304 7.91 9.52 9.24
C ALA A 304 7.96 11.01 9.61
N PRO A 305 6.93 11.62 10.24
CA PRO A 305 6.97 13.05 10.58
C PRO A 305 8.09 13.39 11.55
N LEU A 306 8.33 12.56 12.56
CA LEU A 306 9.39 12.81 13.55
C LEU A 306 10.78 12.75 12.93
N VAL A 307 11.05 11.73 12.11
CA VAL A 307 12.36 11.59 11.47
C VAL A 307 12.64 12.73 10.51
N TYR A 308 11.67 13.12 9.68
CA TYR A 308 11.87 14.26 8.77
C TYR A 308 12.02 15.58 9.53
N ALA A 309 11.24 15.84 10.58
CA ALA A 309 11.38 17.02 11.41
C ALA A 309 12.78 17.08 12.06
N VAL A 310 13.23 15.99 12.68
CA VAL A 310 14.58 15.90 13.28
C VAL A 310 15.66 16.04 12.22
N PHE A 311 15.53 15.37 11.06
CA PHE A 311 16.50 15.45 9.98
C PHE A 311 16.66 16.88 9.46
N PHE A 312 15.58 17.58 9.14
CA PHE A 312 15.66 18.95 8.65
C PHE A 312 16.13 19.94 9.72
N TYR A 313 15.77 19.73 10.99
CA TYR A 313 16.32 20.53 12.10
C TYR A 313 17.86 20.40 12.20
N TYR A 314 18.39 19.20 12.01
CA TYR A 314 19.84 18.96 12.04
C TYR A 314 20.54 19.17 10.69
N SER A 315 19.83 19.38 9.60
CA SER A 315 20.41 19.48 8.25
C SER A 315 21.50 20.55 8.11
N PRO A 316 21.45 21.75 8.77
CA PRO A 316 22.55 22.71 8.69
C PRO A 316 23.85 22.21 9.34
N ARG A 317 23.75 21.39 10.40
CA ARG A 317 24.91 20.74 11.04
C ARG A 317 25.46 19.62 10.17
N ILE A 318 24.57 18.78 9.62
CA ILE A 318 24.91 17.68 8.70
C ILE A 318 25.70 18.23 7.51
N ARG A 319 25.25 19.34 6.90
CA ARG A 319 25.94 19.99 5.77
C ARG A 319 27.35 20.48 6.10
N ARG A 320 27.61 20.87 7.35
CA ARG A 320 28.94 21.33 7.79
C ARG A 320 29.87 20.18 8.18
N SER A 321 29.32 19.02 8.56
CA SER A 321 30.09 17.94 9.17
C SER A 321 30.29 16.73 8.25
N CYS A 322 29.47 16.58 7.21
CA CYS A 322 29.49 15.43 6.31
C CYS A 322 30.05 15.79 4.92
N PRO A 323 30.64 14.82 4.20
CA PRO A 323 31.03 14.99 2.80
C PRO A 323 29.84 15.37 1.92
N GLY A 324 30.04 16.25 0.94
CA GLY A 324 28.97 16.78 0.10
C GLY A 324 28.15 15.70 -0.62
N GLU A 325 28.79 14.62 -1.10
CA GLU A 325 28.06 13.50 -1.71
C GLU A 325 27.08 12.80 -0.74
N LEU A 326 27.48 12.63 0.52
CA LEU A 326 26.61 12.05 1.54
C LEU A 326 25.45 13.00 1.86
N VAL A 327 25.74 14.31 1.94
CA VAL A 327 24.69 15.34 2.11
C VAL A 327 23.67 15.27 0.99
N ASP A 328 24.10 15.20 -0.27
CA ASP A 328 23.20 15.08 -1.43
C ASP A 328 22.27 13.87 -1.32
N ARG A 329 22.83 12.72 -0.95
CA ARG A 329 22.06 11.47 -0.78
C ARG A 329 21.02 11.56 0.33
N LEU A 330 21.41 12.14 1.47
CA LEU A 330 20.51 12.35 2.61
C LEU A 330 19.41 13.36 2.29
N MET A 331 19.76 14.47 1.60
CA MET A 331 18.78 15.48 1.20
C MET A 331 17.79 14.94 0.16
N LEU A 332 18.22 14.08 -0.77
CA LEU A 332 17.33 13.40 -1.71
C LEU A 332 16.26 12.57 -0.95
N LEU A 333 16.69 11.74 0.02
CA LEU A 333 15.75 10.97 0.85
C LEU A 333 14.83 11.89 1.66
N GLY A 334 15.40 12.94 2.25
CA GLY A 334 14.66 13.90 3.05
C GLY A 334 13.56 14.60 2.26
N PHE A 335 13.88 15.18 1.11
CA PHE A 335 12.91 15.92 0.31
C PHE A 335 11.83 15.01 -0.30
N VAL A 336 12.23 13.91 -0.92
CA VAL A 336 11.25 12.97 -1.50
C VAL A 336 10.37 12.37 -0.40
N GLY A 337 10.95 11.90 0.71
CA GLY A 337 10.19 11.31 1.80
C GLY A 337 9.25 12.29 2.51
N ALA A 338 9.70 13.54 2.77
CA ALA A 338 8.84 14.56 3.36
C ALA A 338 7.68 14.94 2.42
N SER A 339 7.92 15.02 1.11
CA SER A 339 6.85 15.26 0.13
C SER A 339 5.81 14.15 0.12
N LEU A 340 6.24 12.89 0.25
CA LEU A 340 5.29 11.77 0.39
C LEU A 340 4.43 11.90 1.63
N PHE A 341 5.02 12.31 2.77
CA PHE A 341 4.27 12.54 4.00
C PHE A 341 3.23 13.66 3.82
N VAL A 342 3.60 14.78 3.19
CA VAL A 342 2.66 15.84 2.82
C VAL A 342 1.54 15.30 1.92
N GLY A 343 1.86 14.38 1.02
CA GLY A 343 0.89 13.75 0.11
C GLY A 343 -0.19 12.91 0.79
N ILE A 344 0.08 12.36 1.98
CA ILE A 344 -0.93 11.62 2.76
C ILE A 344 -1.69 12.51 3.76
N ALA A 345 -1.23 13.75 3.99
CA ALA A 345 -1.82 14.65 4.98
C ALA A 345 -3.33 14.88 4.84
N PRO A 346 -3.93 14.92 3.63
CA PRO A 346 -5.38 15.06 3.50
C PRO A 346 -6.18 13.85 4.03
N ALA A 347 -5.58 12.67 4.06
CA ALA A 347 -6.24 11.40 4.38
C ALA A 347 -5.26 10.46 5.10
N VAL A 348 -4.89 10.82 6.32
CA VAL A 348 -3.94 10.04 7.11
C VAL A 348 -4.61 8.77 7.64
N GLY A 349 -3.95 7.64 7.38
CA GLY A 349 -4.29 6.33 7.95
C GLY A 349 -3.01 5.54 8.18
N GLU A 350 -3.07 4.51 9.02
CA GLU A 350 -1.88 3.74 9.39
C GLU A 350 -1.24 3.07 8.16
N LEU A 351 -2.01 2.37 7.32
CA LEU A 351 -1.51 1.79 6.06
C LEU A 351 -0.83 2.84 5.16
N ARG A 352 -1.43 4.04 5.05
CA ARG A 352 -0.86 5.12 4.24
C ARG A 352 0.46 5.62 4.82
N ALA A 353 0.55 5.77 6.15
CA ALA A 353 1.78 6.15 6.84
C ALA A 353 2.89 5.11 6.66
N ILE A 354 2.58 3.83 6.86
CA ILE A 354 3.53 2.72 6.70
C ILE A 354 4.04 2.63 5.26
N SER A 355 3.16 2.80 4.29
CA SER A 355 3.52 2.66 2.88
C SER A 355 4.49 3.73 2.37
N ILE A 356 4.73 4.81 3.12
CA ILE A 356 5.67 5.88 2.74
C ILE A 356 6.87 6.01 3.68
N TYR A 357 6.94 5.26 4.77
CA TYR A 357 7.93 5.51 5.82
C TYR A 357 9.29 4.84 5.61
N LEU A 358 9.44 3.97 4.60
CA LEU A 358 10.71 3.26 4.37
C LEU A 358 11.92 4.20 4.16
N PRO A 359 11.82 5.33 3.42
CA PRO A 359 12.90 6.33 3.39
C PRO A 359 13.18 6.95 4.76
N ALA A 360 12.15 7.15 5.60
CA ALA A 360 12.31 7.63 6.97
C ALA A 360 13.05 6.61 7.85
N LEU A 361 12.76 5.30 7.71
CA LEU A 361 13.49 4.25 8.43
C LEU A 361 14.98 4.24 8.09
N VAL A 362 15.33 4.44 6.82
CA VAL A 362 16.74 4.56 6.40
C VAL A 362 17.40 5.78 7.06
N LEU A 363 16.74 6.94 7.04
CA LEU A 363 17.23 8.17 7.70
C LEU A 363 17.32 8.00 9.22
N MET A 364 16.34 7.35 9.85
CA MET A 364 16.31 7.08 11.28
C MET A 364 17.53 6.26 11.73
N VAL A 365 17.80 5.15 11.04
CA VAL A 365 18.95 4.30 11.36
C VAL A 365 20.25 5.08 11.18
N TRP A 366 20.36 5.87 10.12
CA TRP A 366 21.51 6.74 9.89
C TRP A 366 21.68 7.78 11.02
N LEU A 367 20.60 8.45 11.46
CA LEU A 367 20.60 9.41 12.57
C LEU A 367 21.05 8.75 13.88
N PHE A 368 20.48 7.59 14.25
CA PHE A 368 20.86 6.91 15.48
C PHE A 368 22.32 6.47 15.49
N ARG A 369 22.88 6.08 14.35
CA ARG A 369 24.33 5.81 14.24
C ARG A 369 25.17 7.03 14.60
N SER A 370 24.70 8.22 14.28
CA SER A 370 25.42 9.48 14.57
C SER A 370 25.30 9.94 16.04
N TRP A 371 24.37 9.35 16.84
CA TRP A 371 24.10 9.77 18.22
C TRP A 371 24.93 9.03 19.29
N GLY A 372 26.05 8.43 18.92
CA GLY A 372 27.00 7.80 19.82
C GLY A 372 26.42 6.63 20.62
N LYS A 373 26.73 6.54 21.94
CA LYS A 373 26.32 5.39 22.78
C LYS A 373 24.79 5.24 22.90
N ALA A 374 24.06 6.35 23.03
CA ALA A 374 22.60 6.31 23.15
C ALA A 374 21.96 5.78 21.88
N GLY A 375 22.36 6.29 20.72
CA GLY A 375 21.86 5.82 19.43
C GLY A 375 22.16 4.34 19.20
N ARG A 376 23.36 3.86 19.56
CA ARG A 376 23.70 2.43 19.45
C ARG A 376 22.82 1.54 20.33
N ARG A 377 22.50 1.94 21.55
CA ARG A 377 21.58 1.19 22.42
C ARG A 377 20.19 1.09 21.79
N THR A 378 19.70 2.19 21.21
CA THR A 378 18.43 2.21 20.48
C THR A 378 18.46 1.27 19.28
N LEU A 379 19.54 1.29 18.48
CA LEU A 379 19.68 0.37 17.34
C LEU A 379 19.69 -1.10 17.78
N TYR A 380 20.37 -1.46 18.89
CA TYR A 380 20.32 -2.81 19.43
C TYR A 380 18.90 -3.22 19.85
N ALA A 381 18.16 -2.33 20.51
CA ALA A 381 16.77 -2.60 20.87
C ALA A 381 15.90 -2.82 19.63
N LEU A 382 16.05 -1.99 18.60
CA LEU A 382 15.34 -2.13 17.33
C LEU A 382 15.69 -3.44 16.60
N TRP A 383 16.97 -3.84 16.61
CA TRP A 383 17.41 -5.12 16.06
C TRP A 383 16.74 -6.30 16.78
N ILE A 384 16.78 -6.31 18.11
CA ILE A 384 16.17 -7.37 18.93
C ILE A 384 14.67 -7.45 18.63
N THR A 385 13.97 -6.31 18.66
CA THR A 385 12.53 -6.26 18.37
C THR A 385 12.21 -6.80 16.98
N ALA A 386 12.93 -6.34 15.95
CA ALA A 386 12.69 -6.76 14.58
C ALA A 386 12.96 -8.27 14.36
N LEU A 387 14.02 -8.81 14.97
CA LEU A 387 14.32 -10.25 14.91
C LEU A 387 13.30 -11.10 15.66
N LEU A 388 12.84 -10.65 16.83
CA LEU A 388 11.78 -11.34 17.57
C LEU A 388 10.49 -11.39 16.74
N LEU A 389 10.06 -10.26 16.18
CA LEU A 389 8.89 -10.20 15.31
C LEU A 389 9.06 -11.07 14.06
N ALA A 390 10.26 -11.10 13.46
CA ALA A 390 10.54 -11.94 12.30
C ALA A 390 10.37 -13.45 12.57
N ILE A 391 10.45 -13.88 13.82
CA ILE A 391 10.22 -15.28 14.24
C ILE A 391 8.78 -15.49 14.69
N VAL A 392 8.29 -14.63 15.60
CA VAL A 392 7.01 -14.82 16.28
C VAL A 392 5.82 -14.68 15.31
N GLU A 393 5.87 -13.71 14.42
CA GLU A 393 4.74 -13.40 13.53
C GLU A 393 4.44 -14.55 12.54
N PRO A 394 5.41 -15.07 11.75
CA PRO A 394 5.14 -16.22 10.89
C PRO A 394 4.76 -17.47 11.69
N ALA A 395 5.45 -17.73 12.83
CA ALA A 395 5.13 -18.88 13.68
C ALA A 395 3.68 -18.83 14.18
N SER A 396 3.20 -17.65 14.56
CA SER A 396 1.79 -17.44 14.95
C SER A 396 0.83 -17.81 13.82
N ARG A 397 1.12 -17.39 12.58
CA ARG A 397 0.29 -17.73 11.42
C ARG A 397 0.24 -19.24 11.16
N GLN A 398 1.36 -19.95 11.33
CA GLN A 398 1.46 -21.39 11.13
C GLN A 398 0.72 -22.21 12.21
N THR A 399 0.55 -21.68 13.42
CA THR A 399 -0.03 -22.40 14.56
C THR A 399 -1.49 -22.03 14.85
N HIS A 400 -1.96 -20.85 14.44
CA HIS A 400 -3.30 -20.35 14.81
C HIS A 400 -4.34 -20.43 13.69
N TRP A 401 -4.04 -21.09 12.57
CA TRP A 401 -5.08 -21.37 11.57
C TRP A 401 -6.13 -22.35 12.13
N ARG A 402 -7.38 -22.22 11.69
CA ARG A 402 -8.53 -22.93 12.27
C ARG A 402 -9.06 -24.05 11.39
N ALA A 403 -9.15 -23.76 10.09
CA ALA A 403 -9.76 -24.67 9.13
C ALA A 403 -9.21 -24.45 7.73
N GLN A 404 -9.37 -25.46 6.88
CA GLN A 404 -9.11 -25.40 5.45
C GLN A 404 -10.42 -25.40 4.69
N LEU A 405 -10.50 -24.59 3.64
CA LEU A 405 -11.56 -24.65 2.64
C LEU A 405 -10.97 -24.92 1.25
N ILE A 406 -11.65 -25.75 0.49
CA ILE A 406 -11.36 -25.99 -0.92
C ILE A 406 -12.34 -25.14 -1.72
N LEU A 407 -11.85 -24.11 -2.38
CA LEU A 407 -12.62 -23.11 -3.09
C LEU A 407 -12.39 -23.25 -4.61
N PRO A 408 -13.25 -22.69 -5.46
CA PRO A 408 -13.06 -22.70 -6.92
C PRO A 408 -11.71 -22.09 -7.33
N THR A 409 -11.22 -21.07 -6.60
CA THR A 409 -9.96 -20.38 -6.90
C THR A 409 -8.73 -20.99 -6.21
N GLY A 410 -8.90 -21.97 -5.31
CA GLY A 410 -7.79 -22.67 -4.66
C GLY A 410 -8.03 -23.07 -3.21
N ARG A 411 -6.98 -23.54 -2.54
CA ARG A 411 -7.03 -23.93 -1.12
C ARG A 411 -6.81 -22.71 -0.23
N MET A 412 -7.72 -22.50 0.70
CA MET A 412 -7.71 -21.39 1.66
C MET A 412 -7.50 -21.89 3.09
N ALA A 413 -6.50 -21.35 3.78
CA ALA A 413 -6.35 -21.48 5.22
C ALA A 413 -7.08 -20.31 5.91
N VAL A 414 -7.98 -20.62 6.83
CA VAL A 414 -8.82 -19.66 7.53
C VAL A 414 -8.36 -19.49 8.97
N LEU A 415 -8.23 -18.26 9.42
CA LEU A 415 -7.76 -17.93 10.76
C LEU A 415 -8.90 -17.73 11.77
N ASP A 416 -10.08 -17.34 11.31
CA ASP A 416 -11.22 -17.04 12.18
C ASP A 416 -12.49 -17.85 11.81
N PRO A 417 -13.32 -18.21 12.81
CA PRO A 417 -14.51 -19.03 12.58
C PRO A 417 -15.58 -18.36 11.71
N LEU A 418 -15.73 -17.03 11.82
CA LEU A 418 -16.76 -16.30 11.07
C LEU A 418 -16.49 -16.35 9.56
N THR A 419 -15.26 -16.10 9.15
CA THR A 419 -14.83 -16.20 7.74
C THR A 419 -15.05 -17.63 7.23
N TYR A 420 -14.76 -18.66 8.05
CA TYR A 420 -15.01 -20.05 7.67
C TYR A 420 -16.49 -20.32 7.44
N ASP A 421 -17.34 -19.98 8.41
CA ASP A 421 -18.78 -20.25 8.37
C ASP A 421 -19.45 -19.53 7.20
N MET A 422 -19.04 -18.30 6.93
CA MET A 422 -19.55 -17.48 5.83
C MET A 422 -19.20 -18.10 4.47
N HIS A 423 -17.91 -18.33 4.22
CA HIS A 423 -17.46 -18.91 2.95
C HIS A 423 -18.06 -20.28 2.71
N ARG A 424 -18.09 -21.15 3.74
CA ARG A 424 -18.66 -22.48 3.63
C ARG A 424 -20.15 -22.44 3.31
N TRP A 425 -20.92 -21.62 4.03
CA TRP A 425 -22.37 -21.53 3.84
C TRP A 425 -22.74 -21.04 2.43
N ILE A 426 -22.04 -20.05 1.92
CA ILE A 426 -22.25 -19.51 0.55
C ILE A 426 -21.78 -20.54 -0.48
N LEU A 427 -20.59 -21.15 -0.31
CA LEU A 427 -20.04 -22.16 -1.23
C LEU A 427 -21.00 -23.36 -1.43
N GLU A 428 -21.65 -23.83 -0.35
CA GLU A 428 -22.61 -24.94 -0.41
C GLU A 428 -23.89 -24.59 -1.21
N ARG A 429 -24.16 -23.30 -1.46
CA ARG A 429 -25.40 -22.79 -2.06
C ARG A 429 -25.22 -22.05 -3.37
N THR A 430 -24.01 -21.81 -3.79
CA THR A 430 -23.68 -21.08 -5.03
C THR A 430 -22.84 -21.95 -5.95
N LYS A 431 -22.81 -21.57 -7.23
CA LYS A 431 -21.95 -22.18 -8.26
C LYS A 431 -20.91 -21.16 -8.73
N PRO A 432 -19.75 -21.62 -9.22
CA PRO A 432 -18.79 -20.72 -9.88
C PRO A 432 -19.47 -19.90 -10.97
N SER A 433 -19.09 -18.63 -11.07
CA SER A 433 -19.62 -17.62 -11.99
C SER A 433 -21.10 -17.24 -11.77
N GLU A 434 -21.71 -17.68 -10.64
CA GLU A 434 -23.07 -17.25 -10.29
C GLU A 434 -23.09 -15.78 -9.89
N LEU A 435 -24.17 -15.08 -10.27
CA LEU A 435 -24.39 -13.70 -9.86
C LEU A 435 -24.80 -13.65 -8.40
N PHE A 436 -24.07 -12.85 -7.66
CA PHE A 436 -24.24 -12.64 -6.23
C PHE A 436 -24.09 -11.14 -5.92
N PHE A 437 -24.78 -10.64 -4.92
CA PHE A 437 -24.57 -9.26 -4.47
C PHE A 437 -24.18 -9.23 -3.00
N GLU A 438 -23.02 -8.64 -2.71
CA GLU A 438 -22.52 -8.34 -1.39
C GLU A 438 -22.52 -6.81 -1.19
N GLU A 439 -23.26 -6.34 -0.19
CA GLU A 439 -23.57 -4.92 -0.04
C GLU A 439 -22.36 -4.09 0.40
N GLU A 440 -21.49 -4.64 1.23
CA GLU A 440 -20.32 -3.95 1.78
C GLU A 440 -19.03 -4.32 1.03
N VAL A 441 -18.00 -4.81 1.71
CA VAL A 441 -16.71 -5.17 1.10
C VAL A 441 -16.85 -6.44 0.26
N PRO A 442 -16.29 -6.52 -0.95
CA PRO A 442 -16.43 -7.65 -1.88
C PRO A 442 -15.58 -8.87 -1.47
N ARG A 443 -15.87 -9.49 -0.31
CA ARG A 443 -15.05 -10.57 0.27
C ARG A 443 -15.17 -11.90 -0.44
N LEU A 444 -16.33 -12.17 -1.05
CA LEU A 444 -16.70 -13.49 -1.54
C LEU A 444 -16.49 -13.67 -3.05
N TYR A 445 -16.50 -12.59 -3.83
CA TYR A 445 -16.46 -12.69 -5.30
C TYR A 445 -15.20 -13.39 -5.81
N PHE A 446 -14.04 -12.93 -5.39
CA PHE A 446 -12.78 -13.50 -5.85
C PHE A 446 -12.56 -14.92 -5.32
N THR A 447 -12.86 -15.16 -4.05
CA THR A 447 -12.59 -16.44 -3.38
C THR A 447 -13.50 -17.56 -3.89
N LEU A 448 -14.79 -17.26 -4.08
CA LEU A 448 -15.83 -18.23 -4.48
C LEU A 448 -16.11 -18.21 -5.99
N ASP A 449 -15.35 -17.45 -6.75
CA ASP A 449 -15.57 -17.25 -8.19
C ASP A 449 -17.00 -16.76 -8.50
N LEU A 450 -17.53 -15.85 -7.66
CA LEU A 450 -18.84 -15.23 -7.87
C LEU A 450 -18.72 -13.96 -8.73
N ARG A 451 -19.83 -13.48 -9.29
CA ARG A 451 -19.88 -12.28 -10.12
C ARG A 451 -20.79 -11.23 -9.50
N ASN A 452 -20.23 -10.02 -9.34
CA ASN A 452 -21.00 -8.85 -8.96
C ASN A 452 -21.70 -8.24 -10.19
N PRO A 453 -23.03 -8.26 -10.26
CA PRO A 453 -23.77 -7.71 -11.41
C PRO A 453 -23.87 -6.19 -11.38
N THR A 454 -23.42 -5.54 -10.31
CA THR A 454 -23.64 -4.11 -10.07
C THR A 454 -22.48 -3.24 -10.56
N PRO A 455 -22.76 -1.96 -10.91
CA PRO A 455 -21.70 -1.05 -11.35
C PRO A 455 -20.83 -0.51 -10.21
N VAL A 456 -21.04 -0.93 -8.96
CA VAL A 456 -20.25 -0.49 -7.80
C VAL A 456 -19.65 -1.69 -7.07
N PRO A 457 -18.41 -1.58 -6.57
CA PRO A 457 -17.78 -2.70 -5.84
C PRO A 457 -18.32 -2.85 -4.41
N PHE A 458 -18.82 -1.78 -3.80
CA PHE A 458 -19.36 -1.76 -2.44
C PHE A 458 -20.21 -0.51 -2.20
N LEU A 459 -20.98 -0.51 -1.11
CA LEU A 459 -21.80 0.60 -0.65
C LEU A 459 -21.35 1.11 0.73
N THR A 460 -21.70 2.36 1.03
CA THR A 460 -21.44 2.98 2.34
C THR A 460 -22.59 3.87 2.75
N THR A 461 -22.72 4.16 4.05
CA THR A 461 -23.70 5.13 4.60
C THR A 461 -23.26 6.59 4.45
N THR A 462 -22.14 6.84 3.79
CA THR A 462 -21.55 8.18 3.62
C THR A 462 -21.74 8.69 2.20
N GLU A 463 -21.32 9.93 1.95
CA GLU A 463 -21.29 10.54 0.61
C GLU A 463 -20.42 9.79 -0.41
N TYR A 464 -19.65 8.83 0.04
CA TYR A 464 -18.88 7.95 -0.82
C TYR A 464 -19.77 7.12 -1.74
N THR A 465 -20.94 6.70 -1.25
CA THR A 465 -22.02 6.10 -2.06
C THR A 465 -23.08 7.15 -2.33
N ARG A 466 -23.42 7.35 -3.58
CA ARG A 466 -24.39 8.36 -4.00
C ARG A 466 -25.74 7.73 -4.37
N PRO A 467 -26.85 8.49 -4.29
CA PRO A 467 -28.19 7.99 -4.62
C PRO A 467 -28.29 7.35 -6.01
N GLU A 468 -27.58 7.90 -7.01
CA GLU A 468 -27.59 7.37 -8.36
C GLU A 468 -26.93 5.98 -8.46
N GLN A 469 -25.88 5.76 -7.66
CA GLN A 469 -25.21 4.46 -7.57
C GLN A 469 -26.14 3.43 -6.93
N VAL A 470 -26.87 3.78 -5.90
CA VAL A 470 -27.90 2.93 -5.27
C VAL A 470 -28.99 2.56 -6.28
N GLY A 471 -29.48 3.54 -7.05
CA GLY A 471 -30.43 3.31 -8.15
C GLY A 471 -29.87 2.35 -9.23
N GLY A 472 -28.57 2.45 -9.54
CA GLY A 472 -27.87 1.54 -10.43
C GLY A 472 -27.83 0.10 -9.89
N VAL A 473 -27.56 -0.06 -8.59
CA VAL A 473 -27.58 -1.38 -7.92
C VAL A 473 -28.97 -2.02 -8.02
N ILE A 474 -30.03 -1.30 -7.64
CA ILE A 474 -31.41 -1.79 -7.70
C ILE A 474 -31.76 -2.25 -9.12
N LYS A 475 -31.44 -1.45 -10.13
CA LYS A 475 -31.66 -1.79 -11.54
C LYS A 475 -30.91 -3.08 -11.95
N ALA A 476 -29.65 -3.21 -11.53
CA ALA A 476 -28.86 -4.40 -11.82
C ALA A 476 -29.43 -5.66 -11.14
N LEU A 477 -29.81 -5.57 -9.87
CA LEU A 477 -30.45 -6.68 -9.13
C LEU A 477 -31.76 -7.13 -9.80
N ALA A 478 -32.56 -6.17 -10.26
CA ALA A 478 -33.82 -6.45 -10.96
C ALA A 478 -33.58 -7.07 -12.34
N ALA A 479 -32.70 -6.47 -13.15
CA ALA A 479 -32.44 -6.91 -14.54
C ALA A 479 -31.85 -8.32 -14.59
N HIS A 480 -30.91 -8.62 -13.68
CA HIS A 480 -30.24 -9.91 -13.65
C HIS A 480 -30.92 -10.97 -12.77
N GLN A 481 -32.04 -10.63 -12.14
CA GLN A 481 -32.79 -11.55 -11.26
C GLN A 481 -31.88 -12.26 -10.23
N VAL A 482 -30.99 -11.47 -9.59
CA VAL A 482 -29.96 -12.00 -8.66
C VAL A 482 -30.62 -12.83 -7.59
N ARG A 483 -30.20 -14.08 -7.43
CA ARG A 483 -30.84 -15.02 -6.52
C ARG A 483 -30.51 -14.76 -5.04
N LEU A 484 -29.23 -14.52 -4.73
CA LEU A 484 -28.76 -14.29 -3.36
C LEU A 484 -28.16 -12.91 -3.20
N VAL A 485 -28.56 -12.25 -2.13
CA VAL A 485 -28.07 -10.94 -1.71
C VAL A 485 -27.58 -11.02 -0.27
N MET A 486 -26.41 -10.50 0.03
CA MET A 486 -25.88 -10.38 1.39
C MET A 486 -25.84 -8.92 1.82
N THR A 487 -26.52 -8.62 2.93
CA THR A 487 -26.63 -7.26 3.49
C THR A 487 -25.81 -7.13 4.76
N SER A 488 -25.26 -5.92 5.00
CA SER A 488 -24.45 -5.61 6.18
C SER A 488 -25.25 -4.79 7.21
N PRO A 489 -25.17 -5.12 8.51
CA PRO A 489 -25.81 -4.32 9.55
C PRO A 489 -25.22 -2.91 9.64
N PHE A 490 -23.98 -2.69 9.18
CA PHE A 490 -23.35 -1.36 9.14
C PHE A 490 -24.08 -0.39 8.21
N LEU A 491 -24.70 -0.91 7.14
CA LEU A 491 -25.46 -0.09 6.19
C LEU A 491 -26.88 0.23 6.67
N ASN A 492 -27.29 -0.31 7.80
CA ASN A 492 -28.51 0.06 8.52
C ASN A 492 -28.29 1.20 9.54
N LEU A 493 -27.04 1.62 9.75
CA LEU A 493 -26.74 2.76 10.61
C LEU A 493 -27.20 4.06 9.94
N PRO A 494 -27.54 5.11 10.75
CA PRO A 494 -27.88 6.40 10.20
C PRO A 494 -26.81 6.92 9.25
N PRO A 495 -27.18 7.57 8.15
CA PRO A 495 -26.23 8.14 7.21
C PRO A 495 -25.32 9.16 7.92
N TYR A 496 -24.04 9.10 7.60
CA TYR A 496 -23.02 9.98 8.15
C TYR A 496 -22.59 10.97 7.07
N GLY A 497 -22.88 12.25 7.25
CA GLY A 497 -22.50 13.31 6.31
C GLY A 497 -23.68 14.19 5.91
N ARG A 498 -23.72 14.66 4.68
CA ARG A 498 -24.63 15.69 4.20
C ARG A 498 -26.10 15.27 4.05
N ASP A 499 -26.92 16.25 3.65
CA ASP A 499 -28.37 16.30 3.59
C ASP A 499 -29.07 15.37 2.57
N TRP A 500 -28.45 14.25 2.16
CA TRP A 500 -29.08 13.31 1.22
C TRP A 500 -30.12 12.38 1.87
N GLY A 501 -30.36 12.56 3.16
CA GLY A 501 -31.18 11.64 3.92
C GLY A 501 -30.58 10.24 3.91
N ASP A 502 -31.44 9.23 4.10
CA ASP A 502 -31.04 7.83 4.03
C ASP A 502 -31.04 7.32 2.57
N HIS A 503 -29.95 7.56 1.85
CA HIS A 503 -29.82 7.21 0.43
C HIS A 503 -29.83 5.69 0.18
N LEU A 504 -29.61 4.85 1.21
CA LEU A 504 -29.69 3.38 1.11
C LEU A 504 -31.11 2.85 1.38
N ALA A 505 -32.03 3.64 1.91
CA ALA A 505 -33.40 3.23 2.18
C ALA A 505 -34.11 2.59 0.97
N PRO A 506 -33.97 3.11 -0.28
CA PRO A 506 -34.58 2.46 -1.45
C PRO A 506 -34.07 1.03 -1.72
N LEU A 507 -32.77 0.76 -1.48
CA LEU A 507 -32.21 -0.58 -1.63
C LEU A 507 -32.74 -1.54 -0.57
N ARG A 508 -32.78 -1.10 0.70
CA ARG A 508 -33.34 -1.91 1.78
C ARG A 508 -34.81 -2.23 1.54
N ALA A 509 -35.60 -1.26 1.09
CA ALA A 509 -37.00 -1.47 0.72
C ALA A 509 -37.13 -2.47 -0.42
N TYR A 510 -36.30 -2.36 -1.46
CA TYR A 510 -36.27 -3.29 -2.59
C TYR A 510 -35.94 -4.72 -2.14
N VAL A 511 -34.92 -4.91 -1.30
CA VAL A 511 -34.54 -6.22 -0.76
C VAL A 511 -35.68 -6.79 0.09
N ALA A 512 -36.25 -6.02 1.01
CA ALA A 512 -37.36 -6.47 1.86
C ALA A 512 -38.62 -6.86 1.08
N THR A 513 -38.86 -6.27 -0.10
CA THR A 513 -40.03 -6.54 -0.94
C THR A 513 -39.84 -7.74 -1.87
N HIS A 514 -38.62 -7.98 -2.37
CA HIS A 514 -38.38 -8.95 -3.43
C HIS A 514 -37.63 -10.21 -2.95
N TYR A 515 -37.11 -10.20 -1.71
CA TYR A 515 -36.31 -11.28 -1.16
C TYR A 515 -36.89 -11.71 0.20
N GLN A 516 -36.65 -12.95 0.55
CA GLN A 516 -36.90 -13.51 1.88
C GLN A 516 -35.59 -13.72 2.63
N TRP A 517 -35.55 -13.40 3.89
CA TRP A 517 -34.43 -13.67 4.75
C TRP A 517 -34.22 -15.18 4.96
N VAL A 518 -32.97 -15.68 4.82
CA VAL A 518 -32.65 -17.12 4.93
C VAL A 518 -31.54 -17.39 5.95
N LYS A 519 -30.67 -16.40 6.28
CA LYS A 519 -29.55 -16.62 7.20
C LYS A 519 -29.09 -15.33 7.83
N THR A 520 -28.73 -15.37 9.12
CA THR A 520 -27.93 -14.32 9.79
C THR A 520 -26.65 -14.93 10.32
N PHE A 521 -25.51 -14.28 10.06
CA PHE A 521 -24.21 -14.64 10.62
C PHE A 521 -23.97 -13.97 11.98
N PRO A 522 -23.00 -14.47 12.81
CA PRO A 522 -22.73 -13.91 14.14
C PRO A 522 -22.38 -12.43 14.19
N ASN A 523 -21.83 -11.87 13.12
CA ASN A 523 -21.54 -10.44 12.98
C ASN A 523 -22.77 -9.59 12.58
N GLY A 524 -23.94 -10.20 12.43
CA GLY A 524 -25.18 -9.54 12.06
C GLY A 524 -25.43 -9.40 10.56
N GLU A 525 -24.52 -9.85 9.71
CA GLU A 525 -24.74 -9.90 8.26
C GLU A 525 -25.83 -10.91 7.91
N GLN A 526 -26.68 -10.56 6.94
CA GLN A 526 -27.85 -11.32 6.55
C GLN A 526 -27.79 -11.72 5.09
N VAL A 527 -28.17 -12.95 4.80
CA VAL A 527 -28.39 -13.44 3.43
C VAL A 527 -29.87 -13.51 3.15
N TRP A 528 -30.23 -13.02 1.99
CA TRP A 528 -31.58 -12.96 1.49
C TRP A 528 -31.65 -13.68 0.14
N GLU A 529 -32.68 -14.50 -0.05
CA GLU A 529 -32.94 -15.25 -1.29
C GLU A 529 -34.16 -14.68 -2.00
N ARG A 530 -34.05 -14.53 -3.32
CA ARG A 530 -35.12 -13.95 -4.14
C ARG A 530 -36.38 -14.81 -4.05
N GLN A 531 -37.50 -14.14 -3.79
CA GLN A 531 -38.81 -14.80 -3.83
C GLN A 531 -39.13 -15.17 -5.26
N GLU A 532 -39.51 -16.43 -5.52
CA GLU A 532 -40.07 -16.79 -6.81
C GLU A 532 -41.38 -15.99 -7.00
N ALA A 533 -41.51 -15.29 -8.13
CA ALA A 533 -42.77 -14.66 -8.43
C ALA A 533 -43.84 -15.77 -8.44
N GLU A 534 -44.84 -15.66 -7.57
CA GLU A 534 -46.02 -16.53 -7.68
C GLU A 534 -46.52 -16.41 -9.10
N ARG A 535 -46.43 -17.53 -9.86
CA ARG A 535 -46.88 -17.62 -11.24
C ARG A 535 -48.40 -17.65 -11.32
#